data_7312343990601e17ef56b8c2632f7c18
#
_entry.id   7312343990601e17ef56b8c2632f7c18
#
_cell.length_a   1.000
_cell.length_b   1.000
_cell.length_c   1.000
_cell.angle_alpha   90.00
_cell.angle_beta   90.00
_cell.angle_gamma   90.00
#
_symmetry.space_group_name_H-M   'P 1'
#
loop_
_entity.id
_entity.type
_entity.pdbx_description
1 polymer ?
#
loop_
_entity_poly.entity_id
_entity_poly.type
_entity_poly.pdbx_seq_one_letter_code
_entity_poly.pdbx_strand_id
1 'polypeptide(L)'
;MRALVLEAANAPFVSRQVPRPVAGPGQVLVEIDASGVNPLDTKIRAGAAAHAKHPLPAILGMDLAGVVRAVGAGVERFRVGDEVYGLAGGVAGLQGSLAEYTAVDADLLAHKPANLSMREAAALPLIVITAWEGLVDRARTRAGQKVLVHGGAGGVGHVAVQIARALGAEVFATASAGDADLVRRFGATPIDYATATVDDYVTQHTGGEGFDVVYDTVGGAVLDASFRAARTYGGHVVSALGWGTHALAPLSFRAATYSGVFTLLPMLTGKGRANHGHILEEARKLVESGQLAPRMDPRRFTLDTALDAHEAVAAGRAQGKIVVDVR
;
A
#
# COMPACT_ATOMS: atom_id res chain seq x y z
N MET A 1 -26.29 11.15 2.28
CA MET A 1 -24.88 11.51 2.21
C MET A 1 -24.43 11.66 0.76
N ARG A 2 -23.49 12.55 0.49
CA ARG A 2 -22.84 12.66 -0.82
C ARG A 2 -21.88 11.49 -1.04
N ALA A 3 -21.89 10.93 -2.26
CA ALA A 3 -20.94 9.91 -2.69
C ALA A 3 -20.64 10.04 -4.19
N LEU A 4 -19.45 9.60 -4.60
CA LEU A 4 -19.08 9.46 -6.00
C LEU A 4 -19.31 8.02 -6.45
N VAL A 5 -20.23 7.85 -7.39
CA VAL A 5 -20.60 6.54 -7.95
C VAL A 5 -19.96 6.38 -9.32
N LEU A 6 -19.27 5.27 -9.53
CA LEU A 6 -18.86 4.79 -10.84
C LEU A 6 -19.96 3.90 -11.41
N GLU A 7 -20.66 4.36 -12.43
CA GLU A 7 -21.80 3.63 -13.03
C GLU A 7 -21.34 2.49 -13.96
N ALA A 8 -20.28 2.72 -14.71
CA ALA A 8 -19.69 1.76 -15.65
C ALA A 8 -18.17 1.97 -15.77
N ALA A 9 -17.47 0.95 -16.24
CA ALA A 9 -16.03 1.04 -16.47
C ALA A 9 -15.69 2.18 -17.44
N ASN A 10 -14.61 2.90 -17.15
CA ASN A 10 -14.14 4.09 -17.87
C ASN A 10 -15.10 5.30 -17.86
N ALA A 11 -16.23 5.22 -17.21
CA ALA A 11 -17.11 6.37 -17.05
C ALA A 11 -16.52 7.43 -16.09
N PRO A 12 -16.99 8.69 -16.15
CA PRO A 12 -16.72 9.66 -15.08
C PRO A 12 -17.44 9.26 -13.80
N PHE A 13 -16.96 9.75 -12.67
CA PHE A 13 -17.70 9.67 -11.41
C PHE A 13 -18.96 10.53 -11.46
N VAL A 14 -20.04 10.00 -10.91
CA VAL A 14 -21.30 10.73 -10.76
C VAL A 14 -21.52 11.05 -9.29
N SER A 15 -21.62 12.34 -8.95
CA SER A 15 -21.98 12.75 -7.58
C SER A 15 -23.47 12.44 -7.32
N ARG A 16 -23.76 11.68 -6.28
CA ARG A 16 -25.10 11.27 -5.90
C ARG A 16 -25.36 11.49 -4.42
N GLN A 17 -26.63 11.76 -4.09
CA GLN A 17 -27.11 11.63 -2.72
C GLN A 17 -27.61 10.19 -2.51
N VAL A 18 -26.95 9.46 -1.60
CA VAL A 18 -27.30 8.08 -1.26
C VAL A 18 -27.65 7.99 0.23
N PRO A 19 -28.40 6.96 0.67
CA PRO A 19 -28.64 6.74 2.09
C PRO A 19 -27.34 6.63 2.86
N ARG A 20 -27.28 7.23 4.05
CA ARG A 20 -26.15 7.05 4.98
C ARG A 20 -26.16 5.61 5.49
N PRO A 21 -25.02 4.88 5.44
CA PRO A 21 -24.98 3.51 5.95
C PRO A 21 -25.12 3.49 7.47
N VAL A 22 -25.50 2.32 7.99
CA VAL A 22 -25.60 2.04 9.43
C VAL A 22 -24.57 0.98 9.78
N ALA A 23 -23.85 1.16 10.89
CA ALA A 23 -22.90 0.17 11.37
C ALA A 23 -23.65 -1.11 11.83
N GLY A 24 -23.42 -2.21 11.15
CA GLY A 24 -23.88 -3.54 11.56
C GLY A 24 -22.98 -4.14 12.68
N PRO A 25 -23.29 -5.36 13.15
CA PRO A 25 -22.43 -6.06 14.11
C PRO A 25 -20.99 -6.20 13.58
N GLY A 26 -19.99 -5.92 14.41
CA GLY A 26 -18.58 -5.94 14.05
C GLY A 26 -18.11 -4.75 13.21
N GLN A 27 -18.98 -3.78 12.90
CA GLN A 27 -18.66 -2.61 12.09
C GLN A 27 -18.65 -1.32 12.91
N VAL A 28 -17.95 -0.33 12.38
CA VAL A 28 -18.07 1.07 12.79
C VAL A 28 -18.53 1.93 11.62
N LEU A 29 -19.30 2.96 11.89
CA LEU A 29 -19.62 4.01 10.94
C LEU A 29 -18.54 5.07 11.00
N VAL A 30 -17.81 5.24 9.91
CA VAL A 30 -16.76 6.26 9.79
C VAL A 30 -17.30 7.43 8.94
N GLU A 31 -17.19 8.63 9.47
CA GLU A 31 -17.27 9.87 8.70
C GLU A 31 -15.89 10.12 8.10
N ILE A 32 -15.81 10.16 6.78
CA ILE A 32 -14.55 10.17 6.04
C ILE A 32 -14.08 11.60 5.85
N ASP A 33 -12.85 11.89 6.25
CA ASP A 33 -12.19 13.17 5.99
C ASP A 33 -11.32 13.10 4.73
N ALA A 34 -10.66 11.96 4.49
CA ALA A 34 -9.74 11.79 3.38
C ALA A 34 -9.75 10.35 2.82
N SER A 35 -9.57 10.23 1.51
CA SER A 35 -9.51 8.98 0.74
C SER A 35 -8.20 8.89 -0.04
N GLY A 36 -7.38 7.88 0.23
CA GLY A 36 -6.14 7.62 -0.51
C GLY A 36 -6.42 7.02 -1.89
N VAL A 37 -5.67 7.44 -2.91
CA VAL A 37 -5.79 6.90 -4.27
C VAL A 37 -4.62 5.96 -4.55
N ASN A 38 -4.94 4.77 -5.06
CA ASN A 38 -3.99 3.73 -5.39
C ASN A 38 -4.06 3.33 -6.88
N PRO A 39 -2.98 2.81 -7.47
CA PRO A 39 -3.02 2.31 -8.85
C PRO A 39 -4.13 1.27 -9.09
N LEU A 40 -4.51 0.51 -8.06
CA LEU A 40 -5.59 -0.47 -8.16
C LEU A 40 -6.96 0.20 -8.30
N ASP A 41 -7.23 1.31 -7.59
CA ASP A 41 -8.46 2.09 -7.76
C ASP A 41 -8.65 2.53 -9.21
N THR A 42 -7.56 2.96 -9.87
CA THR A 42 -7.60 3.39 -11.27
C THR A 42 -7.84 2.22 -12.22
N LYS A 43 -7.29 1.04 -11.93
CA LYS A 43 -7.52 -0.20 -12.69
C LYS A 43 -8.96 -0.71 -12.52
N ILE A 44 -9.53 -0.62 -11.32
CA ILE A 44 -10.94 -0.95 -11.07
C ILE A 44 -11.83 0.00 -11.87
N ARG A 45 -11.56 1.32 -11.81
CA ARG A 45 -12.28 2.31 -12.62
C ARG A 45 -12.21 2.01 -14.12
N ALA A 46 -11.07 1.56 -14.60
CA ALA A 46 -10.87 1.18 -16.00
C ALA A 46 -11.47 -0.19 -16.38
N GLY A 47 -12.03 -0.96 -15.45
CA GLY A 47 -12.51 -2.32 -15.70
C GLY A 47 -11.38 -3.35 -15.90
N ALA A 48 -10.13 -2.98 -15.59
CA ALA A 48 -8.93 -3.81 -15.81
C ALA A 48 -8.47 -4.58 -14.55
N ALA A 49 -9.34 -4.72 -13.55
CA ALA A 49 -9.01 -5.36 -12.28
C ALA A 49 -10.07 -6.41 -11.87
N ALA A 50 -10.31 -7.41 -12.72
CA ALA A 50 -11.28 -8.47 -12.45
C ALA A 50 -11.03 -9.21 -11.12
N HIS A 51 -9.76 -9.31 -10.71
CA HIS A 51 -9.35 -9.92 -9.43
C HIS A 51 -9.83 -9.14 -8.19
N ALA A 52 -10.18 -7.86 -8.32
CA ALA A 52 -10.76 -7.05 -7.23
C ALA A 52 -12.21 -7.43 -6.91
N LYS A 53 -12.90 -8.13 -7.82
CA LYS A 53 -14.31 -8.60 -7.67
C LYS A 53 -15.24 -7.49 -7.20
N HIS A 54 -15.14 -6.30 -7.79
CA HIS A 54 -15.94 -5.14 -7.42
C HIS A 54 -16.97 -4.84 -8.51
N PRO A 55 -18.23 -5.29 -8.34
CA PRO A 55 -19.29 -5.06 -9.34
C PRO A 55 -19.68 -3.58 -9.41
N LEU A 56 -20.00 -3.12 -10.61
CA LEU A 56 -20.53 -1.78 -10.84
C LEU A 56 -22.08 -1.81 -10.96
N PRO A 57 -22.78 -0.74 -10.57
CA PRO A 57 -22.28 0.55 -10.07
C PRO A 57 -21.71 0.45 -8.65
N ALA A 58 -20.66 1.26 -8.35
CA ALA A 58 -19.99 1.20 -7.05
C ALA A 58 -19.38 2.54 -6.62
N ILE A 59 -19.19 2.70 -5.33
CA ILE A 59 -18.35 3.76 -4.73
C ILE A 59 -16.94 3.20 -4.58
N LEU A 60 -15.95 3.82 -5.24
CA LEU A 60 -14.56 3.40 -5.20
C LEU A 60 -13.79 4.02 -4.02
N GLY A 61 -12.50 3.71 -3.94
CA GLY A 61 -11.56 4.17 -2.92
C GLY A 61 -11.34 3.10 -1.85
N MET A 62 -10.08 2.66 -1.70
CA MET A 62 -9.74 1.60 -0.76
C MET A 62 -9.31 2.14 0.60
N ASP A 63 -8.49 3.18 0.59
CA ASP A 63 -7.89 3.77 1.80
C ASP A 63 -8.77 4.91 2.33
N LEU A 64 -8.91 4.97 3.65
CA LEU A 64 -9.56 6.09 4.31
C LEU A 64 -8.82 6.54 5.58
N ALA A 65 -9.09 7.79 5.96
CA ALA A 65 -8.97 8.28 7.32
C ALA A 65 -10.21 9.13 7.64
N GLY A 66 -10.66 9.08 8.90
CA GLY A 66 -11.86 9.77 9.34
C GLY A 66 -12.18 9.54 10.81
N VAL A 67 -13.39 9.88 11.20
CA VAL A 67 -13.86 9.86 12.60
C VAL A 67 -14.99 8.87 12.77
N VAL A 68 -14.93 8.03 13.79
CA VAL A 68 -16.00 7.10 14.16
C VAL A 68 -17.22 7.88 14.64
N ARG A 69 -18.41 7.63 14.03
CA ARG A 69 -19.67 8.28 14.36
C ARG A 69 -20.72 7.33 14.97
N ALA A 70 -20.55 6.03 14.76
CA ALA A 70 -21.34 5.02 15.44
C ALA A 70 -20.55 3.71 15.53
N VAL A 71 -20.89 2.89 16.52
CA VAL A 71 -20.24 1.62 16.79
C VAL A 71 -21.30 0.53 16.80
N GLY A 72 -21.11 -0.52 16.00
CA GLY A 72 -21.98 -1.68 15.94
C GLY A 72 -21.77 -2.65 17.09
N ALA A 73 -22.70 -3.57 17.29
CA ALA A 73 -22.60 -4.56 18.34
C ALA A 73 -21.31 -5.42 18.22
N GLY A 74 -20.69 -5.72 19.35
CA GLY A 74 -19.47 -6.55 19.41
C GLY A 74 -18.15 -5.83 19.12
N VAL A 75 -18.17 -4.52 18.82
CA VAL A 75 -16.94 -3.74 18.64
C VAL A 75 -16.55 -3.10 19.98
N GLU A 76 -15.38 -3.45 20.50
CA GLU A 76 -14.85 -2.96 21.77
C GLU A 76 -13.63 -2.03 21.59
N ARG A 77 -12.95 -2.11 20.44
CA ARG A 77 -11.70 -1.38 20.15
C ARG A 77 -11.89 0.10 19.87
N PHE A 78 -13.07 0.50 19.42
CA PHE A 78 -13.36 1.87 18.98
C PHE A 78 -14.55 2.47 19.68
N ARG A 79 -14.54 3.80 19.80
CA ARG A 79 -15.61 4.63 20.39
C ARG A 79 -15.96 5.75 19.42
N VAL A 80 -17.16 6.30 19.59
CA VAL A 80 -17.57 7.52 18.87
C VAL A 80 -16.58 8.65 19.21
N GLY A 81 -16.07 9.30 18.17
CA GLY A 81 -15.07 10.36 18.26
C GLY A 81 -13.64 9.90 17.98
N ASP A 82 -13.35 8.60 17.95
CA ASP A 82 -12.01 8.10 17.63
C ASP A 82 -11.64 8.44 16.17
N GLU A 83 -10.43 8.94 15.99
CA GLU A 83 -9.82 9.11 14.68
C GLU A 83 -9.20 7.80 14.21
N VAL A 84 -9.58 7.32 13.03
CA VAL A 84 -9.21 6.01 12.49
C VAL A 84 -8.70 6.11 11.06
N TYR A 85 -7.92 5.11 10.66
CA TYR A 85 -7.51 4.93 9.26
C TYR A 85 -7.50 3.43 8.89
N GLY A 86 -7.63 3.12 7.61
CA GLY A 86 -7.66 1.73 7.18
C GLY A 86 -7.83 1.50 5.69
N LEU A 87 -7.54 0.27 5.28
CA LEU A 87 -7.86 -0.30 3.97
C LEU A 87 -9.29 -0.87 4.06
N ALA A 88 -10.30 -0.05 3.76
CA ALA A 88 -11.67 -0.27 4.25
C ALA A 88 -12.67 -0.83 3.23
N GLY A 89 -12.47 -0.56 1.93
CA GLY A 89 -13.49 -0.93 0.92
C GLY A 89 -13.00 -0.79 -0.51
N GLY A 90 -13.91 -0.49 -1.45
CA GLY A 90 -13.60 -0.31 -2.87
C GLY A 90 -13.24 -1.60 -3.62
N VAL A 91 -13.38 -2.76 -2.97
CA VAL A 91 -13.12 -4.11 -3.52
C VAL A 91 -14.13 -5.10 -2.93
N ALA A 92 -14.30 -6.24 -3.56
CA ALA A 92 -15.16 -7.35 -3.08
C ALA A 92 -16.61 -6.94 -2.81
N GLY A 93 -17.13 -5.92 -3.48
CA GLY A 93 -18.47 -5.37 -3.22
C GLY A 93 -18.56 -4.52 -1.95
N LEU A 94 -17.49 -4.31 -1.20
CA LEU A 94 -17.46 -3.43 -0.04
C LEU A 94 -17.46 -1.97 -0.50
N GLN A 95 -18.30 -1.13 0.14
CA GLN A 95 -18.35 0.30 -0.19
C GLN A 95 -16.99 0.96 -0.01
N GLY A 96 -16.56 1.75 -1.00
CA GLY A 96 -15.31 2.50 -0.95
C GLY A 96 -15.41 3.84 -0.21
N SER A 97 -14.30 4.55 -0.20
CA SER A 97 -14.07 5.78 0.59
C SER A 97 -14.35 7.09 -0.15
N LEU A 98 -14.74 7.07 -1.45
CA LEU A 98 -15.14 8.29 -2.17
C LEU A 98 -16.60 8.69 -1.81
N ALA A 99 -16.89 8.82 -0.53
CA ALA A 99 -18.16 9.19 0.07
C ALA A 99 -17.98 9.81 1.44
N GLU A 100 -18.97 10.56 1.94
CA GLU A 100 -18.91 11.19 3.27
C GLU A 100 -18.89 10.18 4.43
N TYR A 101 -19.50 9.01 4.26
CA TYR A 101 -19.57 7.96 5.28
C TYR A 101 -19.43 6.57 4.68
N THR A 102 -18.87 5.66 5.47
CA THR A 102 -18.87 4.23 5.17
C THR A 102 -19.02 3.41 6.46
N ALA A 103 -19.69 2.26 6.38
CA ALA A 103 -19.72 1.26 7.45
C ALA A 103 -18.61 0.25 7.18
N VAL A 104 -17.61 0.19 8.07
CA VAL A 104 -16.38 -0.58 7.89
C VAL A 104 -16.30 -1.66 8.96
N ASP A 105 -15.83 -2.85 8.57
CA ASP A 105 -15.41 -3.89 9.50
C ASP A 105 -14.30 -3.34 10.41
N ALA A 106 -14.54 -3.37 11.71
CA ALA A 106 -13.62 -2.81 12.71
C ALA A 106 -12.22 -3.46 12.64
N ASP A 107 -12.14 -4.71 12.20
CA ASP A 107 -10.88 -5.44 12.04
C ASP A 107 -9.96 -4.88 10.93
N LEU A 108 -10.51 -4.10 10.00
CA LEU A 108 -9.74 -3.43 8.92
C LEU A 108 -9.14 -2.08 9.35
N LEU A 109 -9.46 -1.59 10.53
CA LEU A 109 -9.10 -0.26 10.99
C LEU A 109 -8.07 -0.29 12.13
N ALA A 110 -7.35 0.82 12.27
CA ALA A 110 -6.56 1.16 13.46
C ALA A 110 -6.78 2.63 13.84
N HIS A 111 -6.38 3.02 15.06
CA HIS A 111 -6.34 4.43 15.45
C HIS A 111 -5.34 5.18 14.57
N LYS A 112 -5.74 6.35 14.10
CA LYS A 112 -4.87 7.23 13.32
C LYS A 112 -3.64 7.64 14.16
N PRO A 113 -2.41 7.63 13.58
CA PRO A 113 -1.25 8.19 14.25
C PRO A 113 -1.51 9.64 14.70
N ALA A 114 -1.19 9.96 15.96
CA ALA A 114 -1.51 11.26 16.56
C ALA A 114 -0.77 12.43 15.87
N ASN A 115 0.40 12.17 15.30
CA ASN A 115 1.25 13.14 14.63
C ASN A 115 0.99 13.27 13.11
N LEU A 116 -0.03 12.60 12.57
CA LEU A 116 -0.43 12.75 11.17
C LEU A 116 -1.76 13.49 11.03
N SER A 117 -1.89 14.27 9.96
CA SER A 117 -3.18 14.76 9.48
C SER A 117 -4.02 13.61 8.90
N MET A 118 -5.33 13.82 8.71
CA MET A 118 -6.21 12.85 8.04
C MET A 118 -5.72 12.50 6.63
N ARG A 119 -5.21 13.49 5.88
CA ARG A 119 -4.65 13.26 4.55
C ARG A 119 -3.45 12.33 4.57
N GLU A 120 -2.49 12.59 5.46
CA GLU A 120 -1.29 11.76 5.60
C GLU A 120 -1.64 10.35 6.05
N ALA A 121 -2.59 10.22 6.98
CA ALA A 121 -3.05 8.92 7.44
C ALA A 121 -3.77 8.13 6.32
N ALA A 122 -4.64 8.76 5.53
CA ALA A 122 -5.32 8.12 4.40
C ALA A 122 -4.36 7.68 3.27
N ALA A 123 -3.15 8.22 3.23
CA ALA A 123 -2.15 7.83 2.24
C ALA A 123 -1.48 6.47 2.52
N LEU A 124 -1.57 5.96 3.75
CA LEU A 124 -0.74 4.86 4.24
C LEU A 124 -1.33 3.45 4.10
N PRO A 125 -2.65 3.18 4.28
CA PRO A 125 -3.11 1.85 4.61
C PRO A 125 -2.67 0.76 3.62
N LEU A 126 -3.04 0.85 2.35
CA LEU A 126 -2.69 -0.17 1.36
C LEU A 126 -1.18 -0.37 1.23
N ILE A 127 -0.41 0.72 1.18
CA ILE A 127 1.03 0.64 0.95
C ILE A 127 1.79 0.10 2.16
N VAL A 128 1.33 0.41 3.38
CA VAL A 128 1.88 -0.11 4.63
C VAL A 128 1.58 -1.61 4.75
N ILE A 129 0.33 -2.01 4.56
CA ILE A 129 -0.07 -3.42 4.65
C ILE A 129 0.73 -4.24 3.63
N THR A 130 0.83 -3.75 2.38
CA THR A 130 1.60 -4.43 1.33
C THR A 130 3.08 -4.58 1.71
N ALA A 131 3.71 -3.51 2.19
CA ALA A 131 5.12 -3.53 2.59
C ALA A 131 5.36 -4.45 3.79
N TRP A 132 4.47 -4.40 4.79
CA TRP A 132 4.57 -5.20 6.01
C TRP A 132 4.40 -6.69 5.73
N GLU A 133 3.33 -7.07 5.02
CA GLU A 133 3.12 -8.47 4.63
C GLU A 133 4.35 -9.04 3.91
N GLY A 134 4.99 -8.26 3.03
CA GLY A 134 6.18 -8.69 2.33
C GLY A 134 7.39 -8.85 3.24
N LEU A 135 7.73 -7.81 3.98
CA LEU A 135 8.97 -7.75 4.76
C LEU A 135 8.88 -8.51 6.09
N VAL A 136 7.74 -8.41 6.79
CA VAL A 136 7.58 -9.00 8.13
C VAL A 136 6.96 -10.37 8.06
N ASP A 137 5.79 -10.51 7.43
CA ASP A 137 5.03 -11.76 7.49
C ASP A 137 5.65 -12.83 6.58
N ARG A 138 6.16 -12.46 5.38
CA ARG A 138 6.73 -13.40 4.40
C ARG A 138 8.24 -13.54 4.57
N ALA A 139 9.00 -12.46 4.36
CA ALA A 139 10.46 -12.51 4.40
C ALA A 139 11.02 -12.65 5.83
N ARG A 140 10.26 -12.24 6.85
CA ARG A 140 10.72 -12.23 8.25
C ARG A 140 12.04 -11.50 8.41
N THR A 141 12.11 -10.32 7.81
CA THR A 141 13.30 -9.46 7.79
C THR A 141 13.81 -9.22 9.20
N ARG A 142 15.15 -9.26 9.37
CA ARG A 142 15.81 -9.14 10.68
C ARG A 142 16.95 -8.13 10.62
N ALA A 143 17.36 -7.65 11.79
CA ALA A 143 18.51 -6.78 11.94
C ALA A 143 19.77 -7.41 11.35
N GLY A 144 20.58 -6.58 10.68
CA GLY A 144 21.83 -6.97 10.03
C GLY A 144 21.68 -7.62 8.65
N GLN A 145 20.46 -7.91 8.19
CA GLN A 145 20.24 -8.39 6.82
C GLN A 145 20.40 -7.26 5.80
N LYS A 146 20.87 -7.61 4.61
CA LYS A 146 20.90 -6.72 3.44
C LYS A 146 19.58 -6.87 2.66
N VAL A 147 18.82 -5.79 2.60
CA VAL A 147 17.51 -5.74 1.94
C VAL A 147 17.58 -4.84 0.71
N LEU A 148 17.26 -5.38 -0.45
CA LEU A 148 17.08 -4.62 -1.68
C LEU A 148 15.59 -4.35 -1.91
N VAL A 149 15.20 -3.09 -2.09
CA VAL A 149 13.84 -2.68 -2.45
C VAL A 149 13.85 -2.11 -3.87
N HIS A 150 13.18 -2.77 -4.80
CA HIS A 150 12.98 -2.21 -6.14
C HIS A 150 11.88 -1.15 -6.13
N GLY A 151 12.16 0.01 -6.76
CA GLY A 151 11.23 1.13 -6.79
C GLY A 151 11.12 1.88 -5.45
N GLY A 152 12.25 2.10 -4.75
CA GLY A 152 12.32 2.66 -3.41
C GLY A 152 11.74 4.06 -3.22
N ALA A 153 11.52 4.82 -4.29
CA ALA A 153 10.85 6.12 -4.25
C ALA A 153 9.33 6.02 -4.53
N GLY A 154 8.84 4.84 -4.93
CA GLY A 154 7.44 4.60 -5.27
C GLY A 154 6.50 4.51 -4.06
N GLY A 155 5.20 4.31 -4.32
CA GLY A 155 4.17 4.26 -3.29
C GLY A 155 4.44 3.20 -2.22
N VAL A 156 4.62 1.93 -2.58
CA VAL A 156 4.97 0.86 -1.62
C VAL A 156 6.44 0.94 -1.23
N GLY A 157 7.33 1.24 -2.19
CA GLY A 157 8.78 1.18 -1.98
C GLY A 157 9.29 2.10 -0.88
N HIS A 158 8.80 3.36 -0.81
CA HIS A 158 9.29 4.29 0.22
C HIS A 158 8.91 3.87 1.64
N VAL A 159 7.77 3.20 1.80
CA VAL A 159 7.34 2.62 3.08
C VAL A 159 8.15 1.36 3.38
N ALA A 160 8.37 0.49 2.38
CA ALA A 160 9.17 -0.72 2.53
C ALA A 160 10.60 -0.42 2.97
N VAL A 161 11.24 0.61 2.40
CA VAL A 161 12.57 1.10 2.83
C VAL A 161 12.57 1.46 4.31
N GLN A 162 11.60 2.25 4.76
CA GLN A 162 11.52 2.73 6.14
C GLN A 162 11.21 1.59 7.13
N ILE A 163 10.32 0.66 6.77
CA ILE A 163 10.02 -0.52 7.60
C ILE A 163 11.26 -1.41 7.70
N ALA A 164 11.93 -1.74 6.60
CA ALA A 164 13.14 -2.57 6.63
C ALA A 164 14.24 -1.94 7.50
N ARG A 165 14.42 -0.61 7.41
CA ARG A 165 15.35 0.13 8.27
C ARG A 165 14.93 0.06 9.74
N ALA A 166 13.65 0.23 10.06
CA ALA A 166 13.14 0.13 11.43
C ALA A 166 13.35 -1.26 12.04
N LEU A 167 13.37 -2.30 11.20
CA LEU A 167 13.71 -3.68 11.60
C LEU A 167 15.23 -3.90 11.78
N GLY A 168 16.06 -2.87 11.54
CA GLY A 168 17.52 -2.92 11.71
C GLY A 168 18.26 -3.51 10.52
N ALA A 169 17.66 -3.58 9.33
CA ALA A 169 18.30 -4.03 8.10
C ALA A 169 19.18 -2.93 7.50
N GLU A 170 20.20 -3.34 6.75
CA GLU A 170 20.94 -2.49 5.81
C GLU A 170 20.16 -2.43 4.49
N VAL A 171 19.65 -1.25 4.13
CA VAL A 171 18.69 -1.12 3.04
C VAL A 171 19.30 -0.47 1.81
N PHE A 172 19.09 -1.08 0.67
CA PHE A 172 19.43 -0.62 -0.66
C PHE A 172 18.15 -0.46 -1.47
N ALA A 173 18.06 0.55 -2.33
CA ALA A 173 16.84 0.73 -3.10
C ALA A 173 17.10 1.24 -4.52
N THR A 174 16.50 0.59 -5.51
CA THR A 174 16.56 1.10 -6.87
C THR A 174 15.62 2.29 -7.05
N ALA A 175 16.12 3.33 -7.68
CA ALA A 175 15.37 4.56 -7.98
C ALA A 175 15.97 5.23 -9.22
N SER A 176 15.30 6.28 -9.73
CA SER A 176 15.91 7.19 -10.71
C SER A 176 16.97 8.06 -10.05
N ALA A 177 17.91 8.58 -10.83
CA ALA A 177 18.92 9.53 -10.33
C ALA A 177 18.28 10.74 -9.62
N GLY A 178 17.14 11.22 -10.13
CA GLY A 178 16.39 12.34 -9.54
C GLY A 178 15.77 12.06 -8.17
N ASP A 179 15.54 10.79 -7.84
CA ASP A 179 14.98 10.37 -6.54
C ASP A 179 16.05 9.89 -5.54
N ALA A 180 17.34 9.92 -5.90
CA ALA A 180 18.42 9.38 -5.06
C ALA A 180 18.46 10.03 -3.66
N ASP A 181 18.33 11.35 -3.57
CA ASP A 181 18.32 12.06 -2.29
C ASP A 181 17.09 11.74 -1.44
N LEU A 182 15.96 11.48 -2.07
CA LEU A 182 14.76 11.04 -1.39
C LEU A 182 14.97 9.66 -0.76
N VAL A 183 15.54 8.72 -1.51
CA VAL A 183 15.88 7.37 -1.02
C VAL A 183 16.86 7.44 0.15
N ARG A 184 17.88 8.31 0.09
CA ARG A 184 18.81 8.54 1.22
C ARG A 184 18.08 9.08 2.46
N ARG A 185 17.14 10.03 2.30
CA ARG A 185 16.34 10.55 3.42
C ARG A 185 15.50 9.47 4.09
N PHE A 186 15.00 8.48 3.33
CA PHE A 186 14.30 7.32 3.90
C PHE A 186 15.25 6.32 4.57
N GLY A 187 16.55 6.48 4.40
CA GLY A 187 17.58 5.70 5.07
C GLY A 187 18.06 4.49 4.28
N ALA A 188 17.95 4.51 2.95
CA ALA A 188 18.53 3.49 2.08
C ALA A 188 19.66 4.05 1.22
N THR A 189 20.56 3.15 0.79
CA THR A 189 21.55 3.43 -0.25
C THR A 189 20.85 3.38 -1.62
N PRO A 190 20.81 4.48 -2.39
CA PRO A 190 20.18 4.48 -3.70
C PRO A 190 21.03 3.77 -4.74
N ILE A 191 20.37 3.04 -5.63
CA ILE A 191 20.95 2.39 -6.81
C ILE A 191 20.21 2.95 -8.03
N ASP A 192 20.92 3.59 -8.94
CA ASP A 192 20.32 4.08 -10.18
C ASP A 192 20.10 2.90 -11.14
N TYR A 193 18.84 2.53 -11.33
CA TYR A 193 18.46 1.42 -12.21
C TYR A 193 18.72 1.69 -13.69
N ALA A 194 18.94 2.94 -14.09
CA ALA A 194 19.23 3.29 -15.48
C ALA A 194 20.68 3.01 -15.88
N THR A 195 21.59 2.99 -14.91
CA THR A 195 23.04 2.87 -15.14
C THR A 195 23.66 1.61 -14.54
N ALA A 196 23.05 1.02 -13.50
CA ALA A 196 23.59 -0.16 -12.81
C ALA A 196 22.83 -1.43 -13.23
N THR A 197 23.57 -2.46 -13.65
CA THR A 197 23.02 -3.81 -13.87
C THR A 197 22.86 -4.57 -12.54
N VAL A 198 22.12 -5.70 -12.59
CA VAL A 198 21.99 -6.58 -11.41
C VAL A 198 23.35 -7.02 -10.87
N ASP A 199 24.24 -7.43 -11.76
CA ASP A 199 25.55 -7.96 -11.39
C ASP A 199 26.46 -6.86 -10.79
N ASP A 200 26.33 -5.62 -11.27
CA ASP A 200 27.06 -4.47 -10.73
C ASP A 200 26.68 -4.21 -9.27
N TYR A 201 25.38 -4.04 -8.97
CA TYR A 201 24.98 -3.70 -7.61
C TYR A 201 25.04 -4.88 -6.64
N VAL A 202 24.89 -6.12 -7.12
CA VAL A 202 25.14 -7.32 -6.31
C VAL A 202 26.62 -7.39 -5.92
N THR A 203 27.53 -7.20 -6.88
CA THR A 203 28.98 -7.19 -6.60
C THR A 203 29.37 -6.05 -5.66
N GLN A 204 28.91 -4.83 -5.96
CA GLN A 204 29.26 -3.63 -5.21
C GLN A 204 28.79 -3.66 -3.76
N HIS A 205 27.56 -4.12 -3.51
CA HIS A 205 26.93 -3.99 -2.19
C HIS A 205 26.95 -5.27 -1.37
N THR A 206 27.17 -6.43 -2.01
CA THR A 206 27.13 -7.73 -1.32
C THR A 206 28.40 -8.56 -1.52
N GLY A 207 29.42 -8.03 -2.22
CA GLY A 207 30.62 -8.80 -2.57
C GLY A 207 30.31 -10.00 -3.50
N GLY A 208 29.21 -9.96 -4.22
CA GLY A 208 28.78 -11.03 -5.12
C GLY A 208 27.86 -12.08 -4.48
N GLU A 209 27.65 -12.05 -3.15
CA GLU A 209 26.81 -13.03 -2.42
C GLU A 209 25.30 -12.89 -2.74
N GLY A 210 24.82 -11.69 -3.05
CA GLY A 210 23.42 -11.35 -3.21
C GLY A 210 22.79 -10.83 -1.91
N PHE A 211 21.54 -10.33 -2.03
CA PHE A 211 20.80 -9.74 -0.92
C PHE A 211 20.01 -10.82 -0.15
N ASP A 212 19.94 -10.68 1.17
CA ASP A 212 19.17 -11.59 2.03
C ASP A 212 17.67 -11.52 1.70
N VAL A 213 17.16 -10.31 1.45
CA VAL A 213 15.77 -10.07 1.02
C VAL A 213 15.79 -9.15 -0.19
N VAL A 214 15.03 -9.50 -1.22
CA VAL A 214 14.77 -8.66 -2.38
C VAL A 214 13.27 -8.41 -2.46
N TYR A 215 12.86 -7.17 -2.23
CA TYR A 215 11.46 -6.79 -2.30
C TYR A 215 11.14 -6.09 -3.61
N ASP A 216 10.44 -6.78 -4.49
CA ASP A 216 10.00 -6.24 -5.77
C ASP A 216 8.63 -5.57 -5.64
N THR A 217 8.58 -4.26 -5.94
CA THR A 217 7.36 -3.46 -6.01
C THR A 217 7.04 -2.99 -7.43
N VAL A 218 7.73 -3.53 -8.44
CA VAL A 218 7.67 -3.11 -9.84
C VAL A 218 7.06 -4.19 -10.76
N GLY A 219 7.48 -5.45 -10.57
CA GLY A 219 7.01 -6.60 -11.36
C GLY A 219 7.71 -6.75 -12.72
N GLY A 220 7.21 -7.68 -13.53
CA GLY A 220 7.72 -7.94 -14.88
C GLY A 220 9.22 -8.29 -14.88
N ALA A 221 9.99 -7.68 -15.78
CA ALA A 221 11.43 -7.92 -15.90
C ALA A 221 12.23 -7.59 -14.64
N VAL A 222 11.72 -6.69 -13.77
CA VAL A 222 12.36 -6.39 -12.50
C VAL A 222 12.22 -7.54 -11.51
N LEU A 223 11.10 -8.25 -11.53
CA LEU A 223 10.97 -9.49 -10.74
C LEU A 223 11.93 -10.57 -11.23
N ASP A 224 12.11 -10.74 -12.55
CA ASP A 224 13.10 -11.68 -13.11
C ASP A 224 14.53 -11.29 -12.69
N ALA A 225 14.84 -10.00 -12.67
CA ALA A 225 16.11 -9.47 -12.15
C ALA A 225 16.28 -9.75 -10.64
N SER A 226 15.20 -9.66 -9.87
CA SER A 226 15.19 -9.94 -8.42
C SER A 226 15.64 -11.37 -8.10
N PHE A 227 15.27 -12.35 -8.92
CA PHE A 227 15.71 -13.74 -8.74
C PHE A 227 17.24 -13.91 -8.83
N ARG A 228 17.91 -13.08 -9.63
CA ARG A 228 19.38 -13.06 -9.75
C ARG A 228 20.06 -12.28 -8.62
N ALA A 229 19.36 -11.31 -8.05
CA ALA A 229 19.89 -10.48 -6.96
C ALA A 229 19.84 -11.18 -5.60
N ALA A 230 19.04 -12.24 -5.45
CA ALA A 230 18.88 -12.95 -4.20
C ALA A 230 20.16 -13.69 -3.79
N ARG A 231 20.47 -13.72 -2.49
CA ARG A 231 21.59 -14.44 -1.92
C ARG A 231 21.48 -15.94 -2.18
N THR A 232 22.61 -16.57 -2.51
CA THR A 232 22.72 -18.02 -2.58
C THR A 232 22.57 -18.62 -1.18
N TYR A 233 21.78 -19.68 -1.05
CA TYR A 233 21.41 -20.32 0.23
C TYR A 233 20.77 -19.36 1.24
N GLY A 234 19.50 -19.14 1.10
CA GLY A 234 18.69 -18.39 2.07
C GLY A 234 18.21 -17.01 1.63
N GLY A 235 18.51 -16.58 0.40
CA GLY A 235 17.90 -15.37 -0.17
C GLY A 235 16.38 -15.52 -0.32
N HIS A 236 15.64 -14.44 -0.08
CA HIS A 236 14.19 -14.43 -0.20
C HIS A 236 13.73 -13.30 -1.11
N VAL A 237 13.11 -13.64 -2.24
CA VAL A 237 12.46 -12.69 -3.13
C VAL A 237 10.99 -12.58 -2.77
N VAL A 238 10.53 -11.37 -2.51
CA VAL A 238 9.12 -11.06 -2.28
C VAL A 238 8.63 -10.12 -3.36
N SER A 239 7.46 -10.37 -3.95
CA SER A 239 6.87 -9.46 -4.93
C SER A 239 5.42 -9.12 -4.60
N ALA A 240 5.10 -7.83 -4.69
CA ALA A 240 3.73 -7.32 -4.66
C ALA A 240 3.07 -7.30 -6.06
N LEU A 241 3.84 -7.55 -7.14
CA LEU A 241 3.41 -7.48 -8.53
C LEU A 241 3.87 -8.71 -9.35
N GLY A 242 3.84 -9.89 -8.75
CA GLY A 242 4.21 -11.16 -9.38
C GLY A 242 3.19 -11.69 -10.40
N TRP A 243 2.65 -10.80 -11.22
CA TRP A 243 1.70 -11.13 -12.28
C TRP A 243 2.44 -11.55 -13.56
N GLY A 244 1.94 -12.57 -14.23
CA GLY A 244 2.49 -13.03 -15.49
C GLY A 244 3.21 -14.37 -15.39
N THR A 245 4.15 -14.61 -16.32
CA THR A 245 4.94 -15.85 -16.36
C THR A 245 6.41 -15.52 -16.12
N HIS A 246 7.02 -16.21 -15.17
CA HIS A 246 8.41 -16.01 -14.74
C HIS A 246 9.17 -17.32 -14.71
N ALA A 247 10.43 -17.32 -15.18
CA ALA A 247 11.31 -18.47 -15.10
C ALA A 247 11.89 -18.62 -13.69
N LEU A 248 11.62 -19.73 -13.01
CA LEU A 248 12.10 -19.97 -11.63
C LEU A 248 13.52 -20.56 -11.58
N ALA A 249 14.11 -20.94 -12.72
CA ALA A 249 15.45 -21.53 -12.75
C ALA A 249 16.54 -20.68 -12.08
N PRO A 250 16.60 -19.33 -12.28
CA PRO A 250 17.60 -18.49 -11.59
C PRO A 250 17.47 -18.53 -10.05
N LEU A 251 16.22 -18.66 -9.55
CA LEU A 251 15.95 -18.80 -8.11
C LEU A 251 16.38 -20.17 -7.61
N SER A 252 16.07 -21.23 -8.36
CA SER A 252 16.46 -22.61 -8.03
C SER A 252 17.98 -22.78 -7.98
N PHE A 253 18.73 -22.16 -8.91
CA PHE A 253 20.20 -22.21 -8.93
C PHE A 253 20.83 -21.48 -7.73
N ARG A 254 20.07 -20.65 -7.02
CA ARG A 254 20.50 -19.98 -5.81
C ARG A 254 19.99 -20.65 -4.54
N ALA A 255 19.19 -21.70 -4.64
CA ALA A 255 18.49 -22.29 -3.51
C ALA A 255 17.75 -21.23 -2.68
N ALA A 256 17.12 -20.27 -3.36
CA ALA A 256 16.43 -19.14 -2.76
C ALA A 256 14.89 -19.35 -2.75
N THR A 257 14.19 -18.55 -1.97
CA THR A 257 12.74 -18.62 -1.77
C THR A 257 12.03 -17.48 -2.53
N TYR A 258 10.80 -17.74 -2.98
CA TYR A 258 9.89 -16.70 -3.50
C TYR A 258 8.59 -16.68 -2.70
N SER A 259 8.08 -15.47 -2.45
CA SER A 259 6.75 -15.25 -1.88
C SER A 259 6.03 -14.13 -2.62
N GLY A 260 4.76 -14.37 -2.95
CA GLY A 260 3.85 -13.32 -3.43
C GLY A 260 3.12 -12.63 -2.27
N VAL A 261 2.83 -11.34 -2.45
CA VAL A 261 1.94 -10.56 -1.59
C VAL A 261 0.66 -10.25 -2.34
N PHE A 262 -0.49 -10.50 -1.72
CA PHE A 262 -1.80 -10.16 -2.25
C PHE A 262 -2.69 -9.57 -1.15
N THR A 263 -2.49 -8.31 -0.88
CA THR A 263 -3.11 -7.53 0.20
C THR A 263 -4.65 -7.54 0.17
N LEU A 264 -5.27 -7.83 -0.97
CA LEU A 264 -6.73 -7.89 -1.07
C LEU A 264 -7.35 -9.18 -0.51
N LEU A 265 -6.56 -10.22 -0.27
CA LEU A 265 -7.08 -11.55 0.07
C LEU A 265 -8.02 -11.54 1.29
N PRO A 266 -7.72 -10.85 2.40
CA PRO A 266 -8.64 -10.76 3.55
C PRO A 266 -9.96 -10.05 3.21
N MET A 267 -9.93 -9.05 2.35
CA MET A 267 -11.15 -8.35 1.93
C MET A 267 -12.04 -9.23 1.03
N LEU A 268 -11.42 -9.98 0.11
CA LEU A 268 -12.12 -10.88 -0.82
C LEU A 268 -12.71 -12.11 -0.14
N THR A 269 -12.06 -12.62 0.91
CA THR A 269 -12.44 -13.89 1.57
C THR A 269 -13.15 -13.68 2.90
N GLY A 270 -13.02 -12.49 3.50
CA GLY A 270 -13.45 -12.19 4.87
C GLY A 270 -12.55 -12.81 5.96
N LYS A 271 -11.50 -13.55 5.58
CA LYS A 271 -10.59 -14.22 6.53
C LYS A 271 -9.32 -13.41 6.73
N GLY A 272 -8.91 -13.24 8.00
CA GLY A 272 -7.64 -12.56 8.33
C GLY A 272 -7.69 -11.03 8.31
N ARG A 273 -8.88 -10.40 8.29
CA ARG A 273 -9.04 -8.93 8.32
C ARG A 273 -8.34 -8.30 9.53
N ALA A 274 -8.40 -8.95 10.70
CA ALA A 274 -7.76 -8.47 11.92
C ALA A 274 -6.24 -8.27 11.78
N ASN A 275 -5.57 -9.00 10.86
CA ASN A 275 -4.15 -8.77 10.57
C ASN A 275 -3.92 -7.39 9.92
N HIS A 276 -4.84 -6.90 9.08
CA HIS A 276 -4.72 -5.55 8.51
C HIS A 276 -4.77 -4.48 9.61
N GLY A 277 -5.74 -4.56 10.53
CA GLY A 277 -5.81 -3.64 11.66
C GLY A 277 -4.57 -3.73 12.58
N HIS A 278 -4.06 -4.95 12.81
CA HIS A 278 -2.83 -5.16 13.58
C HIS A 278 -1.61 -4.51 12.88
N ILE A 279 -1.44 -4.73 11.58
CA ILE A 279 -0.35 -4.13 10.79
C ILE A 279 -0.40 -2.59 10.89
N LEU A 280 -1.58 -2.01 10.76
CA LEU A 280 -1.76 -0.56 10.84
C LEU A 280 -1.47 -0.04 12.25
N GLU A 281 -1.82 -0.79 13.30
CA GLU A 281 -1.47 -0.43 14.68
C GLU A 281 0.05 -0.46 14.92
N GLU A 282 0.77 -1.46 14.38
CA GLU A 282 2.24 -1.49 14.42
C GLU A 282 2.86 -0.33 13.61
N ALA A 283 2.30 -0.03 12.43
CA ALA A 283 2.72 1.12 11.64
C ALA A 283 2.49 2.45 12.35
N ARG A 284 1.38 2.58 13.11
CA ARG A 284 1.13 3.76 13.95
C ARG A 284 2.30 4.02 14.91
N LYS A 285 2.82 2.97 15.55
CA LYS A 285 3.97 3.09 16.47
C LYS A 285 5.22 3.60 15.74
N LEU A 286 5.49 3.10 14.53
CA LEU A 286 6.61 3.56 13.71
C LEU A 286 6.45 5.01 13.28
N VAL A 287 5.24 5.42 12.92
CA VAL A 287 4.94 6.81 12.57
C VAL A 287 5.11 7.74 13.76
N GLU A 288 4.54 7.39 14.90
CA GLU A 288 4.59 8.21 16.13
C GLU A 288 6.02 8.33 16.68
N SER A 289 6.87 7.32 16.44
CA SER A 289 8.30 7.37 16.77
C SER A 289 9.18 8.04 15.70
N GLY A 290 8.60 8.55 14.61
CA GLY A 290 9.32 9.21 13.53
C GLY A 290 10.13 8.27 12.62
N GLN A 291 9.90 6.96 12.69
CA GLN A 291 10.58 5.97 11.86
C GLN A 291 9.89 5.71 10.51
N LEU A 292 8.64 6.13 10.36
CA LEU A 292 7.84 6.01 9.14
C LEU A 292 7.11 7.32 8.85
N ALA A 293 7.22 7.81 7.63
CA ALA A 293 6.47 8.97 7.14
C ALA A 293 5.98 8.75 5.70
N PRO A 294 4.77 9.20 5.34
CA PRO A 294 4.29 9.13 3.98
C PRO A 294 4.97 10.16 3.07
N ARG A 295 5.22 9.78 1.82
CA ARG A 295 5.56 10.74 0.74
C ARG A 295 4.25 11.21 0.10
N MET A 296 3.90 12.46 0.32
CA MET A 296 2.66 13.04 -0.21
C MET A 296 2.89 13.74 -1.55
N ASP A 297 1.93 13.61 -2.46
CA ASP A 297 1.83 14.49 -3.63
C ASP A 297 1.42 15.90 -3.15
N PRO A 298 2.07 16.98 -3.62
CA PRO A 298 1.77 18.34 -3.15
C PRO A 298 0.41 18.86 -3.61
N ARG A 299 -0.19 18.25 -4.65
CA ARG A 299 -1.49 18.69 -5.18
C ARG A 299 -2.61 18.30 -4.22
N ARG A 300 -3.67 19.10 -4.25
CA ARG A 300 -4.90 18.85 -3.51
C ARG A 300 -6.02 18.48 -4.46
N PHE A 301 -6.76 17.45 -4.09
CA PHE A 301 -7.94 16.99 -4.79
C PHE A 301 -9.09 16.87 -3.81
N THR A 302 -10.31 17.15 -4.28
CA THR A 302 -11.55 17.01 -3.53
C THR A 302 -12.45 15.99 -4.23
N LEU A 303 -13.62 15.69 -3.67
CA LEU A 303 -14.59 14.84 -4.37
C LEU A 303 -14.94 15.39 -5.76
N ASP A 304 -14.94 16.70 -5.97
CA ASP A 304 -15.24 17.29 -7.29
C ASP A 304 -14.12 17.08 -8.31
N THR A 305 -12.89 16.88 -7.86
CA THR A 305 -11.70 16.65 -8.70
C THR A 305 -11.11 15.23 -8.52
N ALA A 306 -11.88 14.29 -7.96
CA ALA A 306 -11.43 12.92 -7.74
C ALA A 306 -11.07 12.19 -9.05
N LEU A 307 -11.70 12.54 -10.16
CA LEU A 307 -11.35 12.00 -11.48
C LEU A 307 -9.93 12.41 -11.88
N ASP A 308 -9.57 13.68 -11.69
CA ASP A 308 -8.21 14.20 -11.99
C ASP A 308 -7.16 13.50 -11.11
N ALA A 309 -7.50 13.20 -9.85
CA ALA A 309 -6.65 12.43 -8.94
C ALA A 309 -6.38 11.02 -9.49
N HIS A 310 -7.42 10.31 -9.93
CA HIS A 310 -7.31 8.99 -10.55
C HIS A 310 -6.50 9.03 -11.86
N GLU A 311 -6.71 10.03 -12.71
CA GLU A 311 -5.99 10.20 -13.96
C GLU A 311 -4.50 10.52 -13.73
N ALA A 312 -4.19 11.31 -12.70
CA ALA A 312 -2.81 11.59 -12.32
C ALA A 312 -2.06 10.32 -11.89
N VAL A 313 -2.71 9.46 -11.11
CA VAL A 313 -2.15 8.15 -10.69
C VAL A 313 -2.02 7.22 -11.90
N ALA A 314 -3.07 7.08 -12.71
CA ALA A 314 -3.08 6.19 -13.87
C ALA A 314 -1.99 6.55 -14.91
N ALA A 315 -1.72 7.84 -15.08
CA ALA A 315 -0.70 8.37 -16.00
C ALA A 315 0.73 8.40 -15.40
N GLY A 316 0.94 7.89 -14.17
CA GLY A 316 2.25 7.92 -13.51
C GLY A 316 2.76 9.33 -13.18
N ARG A 317 1.89 10.34 -13.11
CA ARG A 317 2.26 11.74 -12.83
C ARG A 317 2.23 12.11 -11.35
N ALA A 318 2.07 11.13 -10.46
CA ALA A 318 2.08 11.34 -9.02
C ALA A 318 3.51 11.51 -8.50
N GLN A 319 3.75 12.54 -7.69
CA GLN A 319 5.04 12.79 -7.03
C GLN A 319 5.09 12.23 -5.59
N GLY A 320 4.15 11.39 -5.24
CA GLY A 320 3.94 10.77 -3.95
C GLY A 320 2.53 10.20 -3.89
N LYS A 321 2.02 9.93 -2.70
CA LYS A 321 0.64 9.46 -2.51
C LYS A 321 -0.35 10.59 -2.76
N ILE A 322 -1.29 10.35 -3.66
CA ILE A 322 -2.42 11.24 -3.93
C ILE A 322 -3.56 10.88 -2.97
N VAL A 323 -4.19 11.91 -2.43
CA VAL A 323 -5.32 11.83 -1.52
C VAL A 323 -6.40 12.80 -1.95
N VAL A 324 -7.65 12.36 -1.90
CA VAL A 324 -8.86 13.16 -2.12
C VAL A 324 -9.39 13.62 -0.77
N ASP A 325 -9.50 14.93 -0.57
CA ASP A 325 -10.20 15.52 0.58
C ASP A 325 -11.70 15.30 0.38
N VAL A 326 -12.34 14.62 1.32
CA VAL A 326 -13.78 14.34 1.29
C VAL A 326 -14.54 15.45 1.99
N ARG A 327 -13.89 16.08 3.00
CA ARG A 327 -14.42 17.19 3.79
C ARG A 327 -13.43 18.31 3.88
#